data_b765f60a57c4e17f0034ba3e5145fbfd
#
_entry.id   b765f60a57c4e17f0034ba3e5145fbfd
#
_cell.length_a   1.000
_cell.length_b   1.000
_cell.length_c   1.000
_cell.angle_alpha   90.00
_cell.angle_beta   90.00
_cell.angle_gamma   90.00
#
_symmetry.space_group_name_H-M   'P 1'
#
loop_
_entity.id
_entity.type
_entity.pdbx_description
1 polymer ?
#
loop_
_entity_poly.entity_id
_entity_poly.type
_entity_poly.pdbx_seq_one_letter_code
_entity_poly.pdbx_strand_id
1 'polypeptide(L)'
;MIKVTYETDKGQFTSLEVKGHAQSAEPGKDLVCSAVSAVTIGGLNALHNSKKTLSIKIKDGYVLIAKSGDIENEDEVVLRTILVQLETIARDYGKYVKIIRKENKANDL
;
A
#
# COMPACT_ATOMS: atom_id res chain seq x y z
N MET A 1 6.46 -6.94 -12.55
CA MET A 1 5.42 -5.90 -12.33
C MET A 1 4.97 -5.92 -10.89
N ILE A 2 5.01 -4.80 -10.23
CA ILE A 2 4.44 -4.63 -8.90
C ILE A 2 3.02 -4.14 -9.06
N LYS A 3 2.07 -4.84 -8.46
CA LYS A 3 0.67 -4.42 -8.41
C LYS A 3 0.33 -3.93 -7.01
N VAL A 4 -0.20 -2.73 -6.94
CA VAL A 4 -0.68 -2.11 -5.71
C VAL A 4 -2.19 -2.03 -5.79
N THR A 5 -2.89 -2.70 -4.89
CA THR A 5 -4.35 -2.64 -4.82
C THR A 5 -4.74 -1.94 -3.52
N TYR A 6 -5.40 -0.81 -3.64
CA TYR A 6 -5.84 0.01 -2.51
C TYR A 6 -7.36 0.04 -2.49
N GLU A 7 -7.94 -0.41 -1.38
CA GLU A 7 -9.39 -0.46 -1.25
C GLU A 7 -9.85 0.46 -0.12
N THR A 8 -10.96 1.15 -0.39
CA THR A 8 -11.61 2.01 0.59
C THR A 8 -13.10 1.65 0.69
N ASP A 9 -13.71 2.02 1.80
CA ASP A 9 -15.15 1.94 2.00
C ASP A 9 -15.60 3.28 2.53
N LYS A 10 -16.46 3.97 1.78
CA LYS A 10 -16.92 5.32 2.12
C LYS A 10 -15.77 6.27 2.38
N GLY A 11 -14.74 6.18 1.54
CA GLY A 11 -13.55 7.02 1.62
C GLY A 11 -12.53 6.63 2.69
N GLN A 12 -12.82 5.62 3.51
CA GLN A 12 -11.91 5.17 4.56
C GLN A 12 -11.15 3.92 4.14
N PHE A 13 -9.92 3.81 4.58
CA PHE A 13 -9.05 2.67 4.28
C PHE A 13 -9.67 1.34 4.72
N THR A 14 -9.63 0.34 3.83
CA THR A 14 -9.96 -1.04 4.19
C THR A 14 -8.81 -2.00 3.93
N SER A 15 -8.07 -1.83 2.84
CA SER A 15 -6.90 -2.69 2.59
C SER A 15 -5.92 -2.06 1.62
N LEU A 16 -4.66 -2.48 1.74
CA LEU A 16 -3.60 -2.19 0.79
C LEU A 16 -2.81 -3.46 0.56
N GLU A 17 -2.73 -3.90 -0.69
CA GLU A 17 -1.92 -5.05 -1.09
C GLU A 17 -0.85 -4.58 -2.06
N VAL A 18 0.41 -4.94 -1.78
CA VAL A 18 1.53 -4.68 -2.67
C VAL A 18 2.12 -6.03 -3.05
N LYS A 19 2.08 -6.40 -4.33
CA LYS A 19 2.41 -7.75 -4.78
C LYS A 19 3.29 -7.73 -6.00
N GLY A 20 4.33 -8.54 -5.99
CA GLY A 20 5.21 -8.76 -7.13
C GLY A 20 6.56 -8.10 -6.98
N HIS A 21 7.34 -8.19 -8.05
CA HIS A 21 8.65 -7.58 -8.18
C HIS A 21 8.68 -6.72 -9.43
N ALA A 22 9.37 -5.59 -9.37
CA ALA A 22 9.46 -4.68 -10.51
C ALA A 22 10.26 -5.26 -11.66
N GLN A 23 11.33 -5.99 -11.34
CA GLN A 23 12.26 -6.56 -12.32
C GLN A 23 12.83 -5.48 -13.25
N SER A 24 13.07 -4.28 -12.70
CA SER A 24 13.66 -3.17 -13.46
C SER A 24 15.17 -3.32 -13.58
N ALA A 25 15.77 -4.19 -12.78
CA ALA A 25 17.20 -4.48 -12.78
C ALA A 25 17.43 -5.83 -12.11
N GLU A 26 18.69 -6.24 -12.04
CA GLU A 26 19.07 -7.45 -11.32
C GLU A 26 18.71 -7.36 -9.85
N PRO A 27 18.44 -8.49 -9.17
CA PRO A 27 18.19 -8.49 -7.73
C PRO A 27 19.28 -7.74 -6.97
N GLY A 28 18.87 -6.90 -6.02
CA GLY A 28 19.78 -6.07 -5.26
C GLY A 28 20.13 -4.73 -5.90
N LYS A 29 19.79 -4.54 -7.19
CA LYS A 29 20.01 -3.29 -7.92
C LYS A 29 18.71 -2.67 -8.39
N ASP A 30 17.58 -3.25 -8.02
CA ASP A 30 16.28 -2.78 -8.45
C ASP A 30 15.83 -1.61 -7.57
N LEU A 31 16.04 -0.40 -8.07
CA LEU A 31 15.68 0.83 -7.36
C LEU A 31 14.18 0.98 -7.20
N VAL A 32 13.40 0.48 -8.16
CA VAL A 32 11.95 0.57 -8.07
C VAL A 32 11.43 -0.30 -6.94
N CYS A 33 11.89 -1.55 -6.85
CA CYS A 33 11.55 -2.42 -5.72
C CYS A 33 11.97 -1.82 -4.39
N SER A 34 13.17 -1.24 -4.32
CA SER A 34 13.68 -0.61 -3.11
C SER A 34 12.81 0.58 -2.71
N ALA A 35 12.42 1.41 -3.66
CA ALA A 35 11.56 2.57 -3.40
C ALA A 35 10.20 2.14 -2.87
N VAL A 36 9.57 1.16 -3.52
CA VAL A 36 8.26 0.64 -3.09
C VAL A 36 8.35 0.05 -1.69
N SER A 37 9.38 -0.74 -1.41
CA SER A 37 9.58 -1.33 -0.09
C SER A 37 9.83 -0.29 0.99
N ALA A 38 10.67 0.70 0.71
CA ALA A 38 10.99 1.77 1.65
C ALA A 38 9.74 2.58 2.04
N VAL A 39 8.93 2.94 1.04
CA VAL A 39 7.70 3.69 1.26
C VAL A 39 6.69 2.88 2.04
N THR A 40 6.49 1.62 1.66
CA THR A 40 5.47 0.77 2.27
C THR A 40 5.86 0.38 3.69
N ILE A 41 7.03 -0.21 3.86
CA ILE A 41 7.48 -0.67 5.18
C ILE A 41 7.81 0.50 6.09
N GLY A 42 8.48 1.53 5.56
CA GLY A 42 8.79 2.73 6.33
C GLY A 42 7.53 3.45 6.81
N GLY A 43 6.51 3.51 5.95
CA GLY A 43 5.22 4.09 6.33
C GLY A 43 4.53 3.33 7.44
N LEU A 44 4.60 2.00 7.42
CA LEU A 44 4.00 1.18 8.48
C LEU A 44 4.60 1.50 9.85
N ASN A 45 5.86 1.86 9.90
CA ASN A 45 6.51 2.22 11.17
C ASN A 45 5.98 3.53 11.77
N ALA A 46 5.26 4.33 11.00
CA ALA A 46 4.65 5.58 11.49
C ALA A 46 3.26 5.36 12.09
N LEU A 47 2.70 4.15 11.97
CA LEU A 47 1.38 3.86 12.51
C LEU A 47 1.39 3.86 14.03
N HIS A 48 0.38 4.49 14.61
CA HIS A 48 0.24 4.65 16.05
C HIS A 48 -0.39 3.42 16.72
N ASN A 49 -1.42 2.84 16.11
CA ASN A 49 -2.23 1.81 16.76
C ASN A 49 -2.46 0.60 15.86
N SER A 50 -1.45 0.19 15.09
CA SER A 50 -1.61 -0.86 14.09
C SER A 50 -1.97 -2.23 14.69
N LYS A 51 -1.48 -2.54 15.89
CA LYS A 51 -1.75 -3.85 16.50
C LYS A 51 -3.23 -4.10 16.76
N LYS A 52 -3.99 -3.04 17.06
CA LYS A 52 -5.41 -3.16 17.40
C LYS A 52 -6.32 -2.95 16.19
N THR A 53 -5.83 -2.30 15.14
CA THR A 53 -6.69 -1.83 14.05
C THR A 53 -6.39 -2.46 12.71
N LEU A 54 -5.22 -3.07 12.55
CA LEU A 54 -4.77 -3.62 11.28
C LEU A 54 -4.24 -5.04 11.43
N SER A 55 -4.45 -5.83 10.38
CA SER A 55 -3.79 -7.10 10.17
C SER A 55 -2.74 -6.89 9.09
N ILE A 56 -1.48 -7.17 9.39
CA ILE A 56 -0.36 -6.90 8.49
C ILE A 56 0.38 -8.21 8.21
N LYS A 57 0.58 -8.49 6.92
CA LYS A 57 1.31 -9.66 6.46
C LYS A 57 2.42 -9.20 5.53
N ILE A 58 3.65 -9.58 5.83
CA ILE A 58 4.82 -9.20 5.04
C ILE A 58 5.59 -10.47 4.68
N LYS A 59 5.80 -10.65 3.38
CA LYS A 59 6.62 -11.73 2.81
C LYS A 59 7.47 -11.15 1.69
N ASP A 60 8.39 -11.93 1.17
CA ASP A 60 9.14 -11.52 -0.01
C ASP A 60 8.19 -11.26 -1.18
N GLY A 61 8.26 -10.05 -1.72
CA GLY A 61 7.40 -9.65 -2.84
C GLY A 61 5.92 -9.51 -2.49
N TYR A 62 5.57 -9.39 -1.19
CA TYR A 62 4.17 -9.30 -0.79
C TYR A 62 3.97 -8.57 0.52
N VAL A 63 3.11 -7.57 0.53
CA VAL A 63 2.65 -6.88 1.74
C VAL A 63 1.14 -6.78 1.67
N LEU A 64 0.46 -7.18 2.72
CA LEU A 64 -0.98 -6.97 2.85
C LEU A 64 -1.26 -6.26 4.17
N ILE A 65 -1.98 -5.16 4.08
CA ILE A 65 -2.43 -4.38 5.22
C ILE A 65 -3.95 -4.35 5.14
N ALA A 66 -4.62 -4.94 6.11
CA ALA A 66 -6.08 -5.02 6.11
C ALA A 66 -6.66 -4.47 7.41
N LYS A 67 -7.76 -3.74 7.29
CA LYS A 67 -8.47 -3.23 8.44
C LYS A 67 -9.04 -4.37 9.27
N SER A 68 -8.82 -4.33 10.59
CA SER A 68 -9.39 -5.29 11.53
C SER A 68 -10.12 -4.60 12.70
N GLY A 69 -10.00 -3.28 12.81
CA GLY A 69 -10.68 -2.48 13.81
C GLY A 69 -10.82 -1.05 13.33
N ASP A 70 -11.35 -0.17 14.16
CA ASP A 70 -11.53 1.23 13.78
C ASP A 70 -10.19 1.96 13.74
N ILE A 71 -9.86 2.52 12.59
CA ILE A 71 -8.60 3.18 12.34
C ILE A 71 -8.70 4.65 12.76
N GLU A 72 -7.76 5.11 13.58
CA GLU A 72 -7.69 6.49 14.01
C GLU A 72 -7.35 7.42 12.84
N ASN A 73 -7.77 8.69 12.93
CA ASN A 73 -7.55 9.66 11.85
C ASN A 73 -6.07 9.82 11.51
N GLU A 74 -5.19 9.84 12.50
CA GLU A 74 -3.75 9.98 12.21
C GLU A 74 -3.20 8.79 11.45
N ASP A 75 -3.69 7.59 11.72
CA ASP A 75 -3.28 6.39 10.99
C ASP A 75 -3.90 6.34 9.59
N GLU A 76 -5.11 6.86 9.42
CA GLU A 76 -5.70 7.04 8.10
C GLU A 76 -4.82 7.95 7.23
N VAL A 77 -4.27 9.01 7.81
CA VAL A 77 -3.37 9.90 7.07
C VAL A 77 -2.09 9.18 6.68
N VAL A 78 -1.53 8.36 7.56
CA VAL A 78 -0.33 7.57 7.25
C VAL A 78 -0.61 6.61 6.09
N LEU A 79 -1.71 5.88 6.15
CA LEU A 79 -2.06 4.91 5.11
C LEU A 79 -2.31 5.59 3.76
N ARG A 80 -3.00 6.73 3.77
CA ARG A 80 -3.21 7.51 2.55
C ARG A 80 -1.90 8.08 2.00
N THR A 81 -0.99 8.48 2.89
CA THR A 81 0.32 8.99 2.48
C THR A 81 1.15 7.89 1.79
N ILE A 82 1.09 6.66 2.31
CA ILE A 82 1.74 5.53 1.65
C ILE A 82 1.21 5.39 0.21
N LEU A 83 -0.11 5.44 0.03
CA LEU A 83 -0.70 5.36 -1.31
C LEU A 83 -0.22 6.50 -2.21
N VAL A 84 -0.22 7.73 -1.73
CA VAL A 84 0.22 8.88 -2.52
C VAL A 84 1.67 8.71 -2.97
N GLN A 85 2.52 8.21 -2.08
CA GLN A 85 3.91 7.95 -2.42
C GLN A 85 4.06 6.82 -3.45
N LEU A 86 3.27 5.76 -3.32
CA LEU A 86 3.26 4.68 -4.31
C LEU A 86 2.75 5.18 -5.67
N GLU A 87 1.73 6.02 -5.68
CA GLU A 87 1.23 6.64 -6.90
C GLU A 87 2.29 7.54 -7.56
N THR A 88 3.09 8.23 -6.75
CA THR A 88 4.18 9.06 -7.24
C THR A 88 5.24 8.21 -7.94
N ILE A 89 5.59 7.07 -7.35
CA ILE A 89 6.52 6.13 -7.97
C ILE A 89 5.92 5.58 -9.28
N ALA A 90 4.65 5.19 -9.26
CA ALA A 90 3.98 4.62 -10.43
C ALA A 90 3.88 5.61 -11.59
N ARG A 91 3.78 6.91 -11.31
CA ARG A 91 3.73 7.93 -12.35
C ARG A 91 5.00 7.95 -13.18
N ASP A 92 6.16 7.80 -12.54
CA ASP A 92 7.44 7.84 -13.24
C ASP A 92 7.88 6.46 -13.73
N TYR A 93 7.38 5.40 -13.08
CA TYR A 93 7.79 4.02 -13.36
C TYR A 93 6.59 3.12 -13.66
N GLY A 94 5.62 3.64 -14.39
CA GLY A 94 4.39 2.92 -14.75
C GLY A 94 4.60 1.60 -15.48
N LYS A 95 5.77 1.42 -16.10
CA LYS A 95 6.15 0.16 -16.73
C LYS A 95 6.34 -0.95 -15.71
N TYR A 96 6.66 -0.60 -14.46
CA TYR A 96 7.02 -1.55 -13.42
C TYR A 96 6.04 -1.58 -12.24
N VAL A 97 5.24 -0.53 -12.07
CA VAL A 97 4.31 -0.40 -10.94
C VAL A 97 2.93 0.00 -11.44
N LYS A 98 1.92 -0.76 -11.07
CA LYS A 98 0.53 -0.47 -11.42
C LYS A 98 -0.28 -0.26 -10.16
N ILE A 99 -1.04 0.82 -10.11
CA ILE A 99 -1.94 1.13 -8.99
C ILE A 99 -3.38 0.80 -9.40
N ILE A 100 -4.05 0.05 -8.55
CA ILE A 100 -5.46 -0.28 -8.69
C ILE A 100 -6.19 0.25 -7.46
N ARG A 101 -7.14 1.15 -7.68
CA ARG A 101 -8.00 1.67 -6.62
C ARG A 101 -9.36 1.02 -6.71
N LYS A 102 -9.87 0.56 -5.56
CA LYS A 102 -11.22 0.00 -5.45
C LYS A 102 -11.95 0.72 -4.34
N GLU A 103 -13.10 1.31 -4.68
CA GLU A 103 -13.98 1.94 -3.71
C GLU A 103 -15.18 1.05 -3.51
N ASN A 104 -15.42 0.64 -2.28
CA ASN A 104 -16.64 -0.06 -1.94
C ASN A 104 -17.76 0.95 -1.72
N LYS A 105 -18.75 0.92 -2.59
CA LYS A 105 -19.95 1.76 -2.51
C LYS A 105 -21.16 0.90 -2.18
N ALA A 106 -21.05 0.16 -1.10
CA ALA A 106 -22.06 -0.83 -0.74
C ALA A 106 -23.49 -0.28 -0.61
N ASN A 107 -23.62 1.02 -0.49
CA ASN A 107 -24.92 1.66 -0.29
C ASN A 107 -25.39 2.44 -1.50
N ASP A 108 -24.95 2.07 -2.66
CA ASP A 108 -25.41 2.66 -3.91
C ASP A 108 -26.82 2.18 -4.28
N LEU A 109 -27.63 2.02 -3.29
CA LEU A 109 -29.01 1.61 -3.45
C LEU A 109 -29.92 2.81 -3.33
#